data_90f07f57d99e6734380bffb0e6658920
#
_entry.id   90f07f57d99e6734380bffb0e6658920
#
_cell.length_a   1.000
_cell.length_b   1.000
_cell.length_c   1.000
_cell.angle_alpha   90.00
_cell.angle_beta   90.00
_cell.angle_gamma   90.00
#
_symmetry.space_group_name_H-M   'P 1'
#
loop_
_entity.id
_entity.type
_entity.pdbx_description
1 polymer ?
#
loop_
_entity_poly.entity_id
_entity_poly.type
_entity_poly.pdbx_seq_one_letter_code
_entity_poly.pdbx_strand_id
1 'polypeptide(L)'
;MNALHADGGAKPWLATFAVGLSTFTVVTAEMLPVGLLTPIVSTLNASIGRAGLLISLPALFAALFAPLVVLGARRTDRRSLLVGFLLLLIAANLLAAAATSLALLFAARILLGFCIGGIWAIAGGLAERLVPPASVGLALSVIFGGVAAASVFGVPLGVFLGEALGWRMAFLAVAVLAALTLLLLLCVLPSLPVTQAISWRSFTAQRANRRLLLGLLLTFLLVAGHFMAYTFVRPLLQTVAGIEGRWVGPLLFAYGVAGIAGNFIAGQAAAKRLRRTLALIALGLALAVLLLPLLGHAPLSGSAFLLLWGIAYGGVSVSLMAWMLKAAPDAVEVASSLYIALFNLAISCGSLAGGLVVDTGGLTINGVLSGMVLLLALAILIRTRPQALATAAKADSPPG
;
A
#
# COMPACT_ATOMS: atom_id res chain seq x y z
N MET A 1 1.37 34.58 -1.47
CA MET A 1 2.75 34.14 -1.81
C MET A 1 3.48 33.96 -0.48
N ASN A 2 3.62 32.71 -0.02
CA ASN A 2 4.08 32.40 1.33
C ASN A 2 5.59 32.56 1.46
N ALA A 3 6.05 33.15 2.57
CA ALA A 3 7.45 33.40 2.94
C ALA A 3 8.40 32.18 2.93
N LEU A 4 7.87 30.97 2.74
CA LEU A 4 8.66 29.72 2.64
C LEU A 4 9.29 29.51 1.25
N HIS A 5 8.85 30.23 0.21
CA HIS A 5 9.39 30.07 -1.16
C HIS A 5 10.66 30.91 -1.42
N ALA A 6 11.00 31.82 -0.51
CA ALA A 6 12.15 32.71 -0.70
C ALA A 6 13.49 32.08 -0.29
N ASP A 7 13.48 31.10 0.61
CA ASP A 7 14.69 30.42 1.06
C ASP A 7 14.64 28.96 0.62
N GLY A 8 15.51 28.57 -0.35
CA GLY A 8 15.81 27.17 -0.68
C GLY A 8 16.46 26.41 0.51
N GLY A 9 16.08 26.78 1.73
CA GLY A 9 16.67 26.37 2.98
C GLY A 9 16.27 24.96 3.43
N ALA A 10 16.92 24.45 4.46
CA ALA A 10 16.72 23.11 5.02
C ALA A 10 15.29 22.85 5.57
N LYS A 11 14.56 23.89 6.00
CA LYS A 11 13.22 23.79 6.60
C LYS A 11 12.14 23.16 5.73
N PRO A 12 11.95 23.54 4.44
CA PRO A 12 11.00 22.92 3.53
C PRO A 12 11.27 21.43 3.32
N TRP A 13 12.52 21.04 3.18
CA TRP A 13 12.94 19.66 3.01
C TRP A 13 12.77 18.83 4.28
N LEU A 14 13.01 19.42 5.44
CA LEU A 14 12.77 18.76 6.73
C LEU A 14 11.27 18.53 6.95
N ALA A 15 10.40 19.48 6.55
CA ALA A 15 8.96 19.30 6.54
C ALA A 15 8.53 18.20 5.57
N THR A 16 9.08 18.16 4.36
CA THR A 16 8.85 17.08 3.38
C THR A 16 9.27 15.72 3.93
N PHE A 17 10.43 15.65 4.57
CA PHE A 17 10.91 14.44 5.23
C PHE A 17 9.98 14.00 6.37
N ALA A 18 9.47 14.92 7.20
CA ALA A 18 8.52 14.60 8.27
C ALA A 18 7.21 14.01 7.73
N VAL A 19 6.72 14.51 6.58
CA VAL A 19 5.56 13.91 5.88
C VAL A 19 5.93 12.52 5.34
N GLY A 20 7.11 12.34 4.76
CA GLY A 20 7.63 11.03 4.33
C GLY A 20 7.78 10.04 5.47
N LEU A 21 8.22 10.51 6.64
CA LEU A 21 8.29 9.69 7.85
C LEU A 21 6.89 9.31 8.36
N SER A 22 5.88 10.17 8.17
CA SER A 22 4.48 9.84 8.49
C SER A 22 3.95 8.72 7.59
N THR A 23 4.27 8.73 6.29
CA THR A 23 3.91 7.63 5.37
C THR A 23 4.67 6.34 5.70
N PHE A 24 5.96 6.42 6.05
CA PHE A 24 6.73 5.28 6.54
C PHE A 24 6.09 4.65 7.78
N THR A 25 5.75 5.48 8.77
CA THR A 25 5.20 5.01 10.05
C THR A 25 3.83 4.36 9.89
N VAL A 26 2.93 4.97 9.10
CA VAL A 26 1.58 4.43 8.91
C VAL A 26 1.60 3.12 8.12
N VAL A 27 2.44 3.01 7.07
CA VAL A 27 2.57 1.78 6.28
C VAL A 27 3.25 0.68 7.08
N THR A 28 4.25 1.02 7.91
CA THR A 28 4.85 0.05 8.85
C THR A 28 3.78 -0.49 9.80
N ALA A 29 2.96 0.38 10.42
CA ALA A 29 1.85 -0.04 11.28
C ALA A 29 0.83 -0.91 10.54
N GLU A 30 0.52 -0.58 9.29
CA GLU A 30 -0.43 -1.31 8.45
C GLU A 30 0.02 -2.75 8.18
N MET A 31 1.26 -2.91 7.73
CA MET A 31 1.80 -4.19 7.26
C MET A 31 2.40 -5.06 8.37
N LEU A 32 2.62 -4.50 9.56
CA LEU A 32 3.26 -5.21 10.68
C LEU A 32 2.62 -6.57 11.01
N PRO A 33 1.27 -6.74 11.05
CA PRO A 33 0.66 -8.04 11.34
C PRO A 33 0.98 -9.14 10.34
N VAL A 34 1.31 -8.81 9.08
CA VAL A 34 1.67 -9.81 8.05
C VAL A 34 2.85 -10.65 8.53
N GLY A 35 3.86 -9.99 9.08
CA GLY A 35 5.04 -10.65 9.62
C GLY A 35 4.87 -11.23 11.02
N LEU A 36 3.84 -10.82 11.75
CA LEU A 36 3.57 -11.25 13.14
C LEU A 36 2.32 -12.13 13.28
N LEU A 37 1.73 -12.58 12.16
CA LEU A 37 0.44 -13.28 12.17
C LEU A 37 0.49 -14.53 13.07
N THR A 38 1.50 -15.38 12.90
CA THR A 38 1.65 -16.62 13.67
C THR A 38 1.76 -16.38 15.19
N PRO A 39 2.65 -15.52 15.70
CA PRO A 39 2.73 -15.26 17.14
C PRO A 39 1.48 -14.57 17.71
N ILE A 40 0.76 -13.75 16.94
CA ILE A 40 -0.53 -13.17 17.37
C ILE A 40 -1.57 -14.27 17.52
N VAL A 41 -1.72 -15.14 16.52
CA VAL A 41 -2.68 -16.26 16.51
C VAL A 41 -2.43 -17.22 17.67
N SER A 42 -1.18 -17.60 17.91
CA SER A 42 -0.82 -18.53 19.00
C SER A 42 -1.10 -17.93 20.38
N THR A 43 -0.86 -16.62 20.55
CA THR A 43 -1.07 -15.94 21.85
C THR A 43 -2.55 -15.69 22.15
N LEU A 44 -3.37 -15.39 21.12
CA LEU A 44 -4.77 -15.01 21.29
C LEU A 44 -5.74 -16.17 20.97
N ASN A 45 -5.25 -17.40 20.74
CA ASN A 45 -6.02 -18.58 20.42
C ASN A 45 -7.05 -18.36 19.29
N ALA A 46 -6.58 -17.76 18.18
CA ALA A 46 -7.39 -17.40 17.03
C ALA A 46 -7.12 -18.31 15.83
N SER A 47 -8.02 -18.35 14.83
CA SER A 47 -7.71 -18.97 13.55
C SER A 47 -6.83 -18.04 12.70
N ILE A 48 -6.00 -18.64 11.84
CA ILE A 48 -5.12 -17.92 10.93
C ILE A 48 -5.95 -17.03 9.99
N GLY A 49 -7.06 -17.53 9.47
CA GLY A 49 -7.94 -16.77 8.58
C GLY A 49 -8.61 -15.58 9.29
N ARG A 50 -9.10 -15.78 10.53
CA ARG A 50 -9.63 -14.66 11.34
C ARG A 50 -8.59 -13.56 11.58
N ALA A 51 -7.34 -13.95 11.79
CA ALA A 51 -6.26 -12.98 11.95
C ALA A 51 -5.99 -12.17 10.67
N GLY A 52 -6.38 -12.65 9.50
CA GLY A 52 -6.36 -11.89 8.24
C GLY A 52 -7.17 -10.59 8.30
N LEU A 53 -8.20 -10.51 9.17
CA LEU A 53 -8.94 -9.28 9.44
C LEU A 53 -8.05 -8.15 9.98
N LEU A 54 -6.88 -8.45 10.53
CA LEU A 54 -5.90 -7.44 10.95
C LEU A 54 -5.37 -6.61 9.76
N ILE A 55 -5.47 -7.12 8.55
CA ILE A 55 -5.13 -6.42 7.31
C ILE A 55 -6.38 -5.89 6.60
N SER A 56 -7.47 -6.70 6.56
CA SER A 56 -8.72 -6.30 5.88
C SER A 56 -9.38 -5.09 6.52
N LEU A 57 -9.49 -5.05 7.85
CA LEU A 57 -10.20 -3.98 8.56
C LEU A 57 -9.58 -2.61 8.32
N PRO A 58 -8.27 -2.37 8.56
CA PRO A 58 -7.71 -1.06 8.34
C PRO A 58 -7.81 -0.62 6.87
N ALA A 59 -7.61 -1.52 5.91
CA ALA A 59 -7.73 -1.21 4.50
C ALA A 59 -9.18 -0.84 4.11
N LEU A 60 -10.19 -1.55 4.64
CA LEU A 60 -11.60 -1.21 4.42
C LEU A 60 -11.93 0.20 4.95
N PHE A 61 -11.55 0.47 6.19
CA PHE A 61 -11.81 1.79 6.79
C PHE A 61 -10.99 2.89 6.11
N ALA A 62 -9.77 2.62 5.62
CA ALA A 62 -9.00 3.55 4.83
C ALA A 62 -9.71 3.88 3.49
N ALA A 63 -10.21 2.87 2.78
CA ALA A 63 -10.94 3.05 1.52
C ALA A 63 -12.21 3.91 1.70
N LEU A 64 -12.96 3.68 2.78
CA LEU A 64 -14.18 4.42 3.10
C LEU A 64 -13.89 5.84 3.59
N PHE A 65 -12.85 6.00 4.40
CA PHE A 65 -12.58 7.27 5.09
C PHE A 65 -11.79 8.26 4.24
N ALA A 66 -10.92 7.81 3.33
CA ALA A 66 -10.14 8.71 2.48
C ALA A 66 -10.99 9.72 1.68
N PRO A 67 -12.08 9.35 1.01
CA PRO A 67 -12.97 10.30 0.36
C PRO A 67 -13.67 11.26 1.36
N LEU A 68 -14.03 10.75 2.54
CA LEU A 68 -14.68 11.55 3.58
C LEU A 68 -13.76 12.64 4.14
N VAL A 69 -12.47 12.35 4.29
CA VAL A 69 -11.48 13.35 4.68
C VAL A 69 -11.37 14.46 3.65
N VAL A 70 -11.27 14.10 2.37
CA VAL A 70 -11.18 15.08 1.27
C VAL A 70 -12.40 16.01 1.26
N LEU A 71 -13.59 15.46 1.48
CA LEU A 71 -14.85 16.20 1.46
C LEU A 71 -15.10 16.98 2.75
N GLY A 72 -14.83 16.38 3.91
CA GLY A 72 -15.10 16.98 5.23
C GLY A 72 -14.07 18.01 5.66
N ALA A 73 -12.82 17.82 5.28
CA ALA A 73 -11.70 18.67 5.68
C ALA A 73 -11.50 19.91 4.79
N ARG A 74 -12.58 20.40 4.16
CA ARG A 74 -12.54 21.54 3.22
C ARG A 74 -12.01 22.85 3.83
N ARG A 75 -12.11 23.01 5.13
CA ARG A 75 -11.70 24.24 5.86
C ARG A 75 -10.61 23.99 6.90
N THR A 76 -10.24 22.74 7.13
CA THR A 76 -9.29 22.37 8.20
C THR A 76 -7.86 22.44 7.68
N ASP A 77 -7.01 23.10 8.44
CA ASP A 77 -5.57 23.17 8.18
C ASP A 77 -4.96 21.76 8.06
N ARG A 78 -4.13 21.56 7.03
CA ARG A 78 -3.54 20.24 6.73
C ARG A 78 -2.57 19.77 7.80
N ARG A 79 -1.87 20.72 8.48
CA ARG A 79 -1.02 20.40 9.62
C ARG A 79 -1.84 19.83 10.76
N SER A 80 -2.95 20.48 11.13
CA SER A 80 -3.84 20.03 12.22
C SER A 80 -4.41 18.63 11.94
N LEU A 81 -4.77 18.33 10.69
CA LEU A 81 -5.22 17.00 10.30
C LEU A 81 -4.14 15.94 10.45
N LEU A 82 -2.90 16.22 9.98
CA LEU A 82 -1.79 15.28 10.12
C LEU A 82 -1.45 15.03 11.60
N VAL A 83 -1.43 16.08 12.43
CA VAL A 83 -1.25 15.97 13.88
C VAL A 83 -2.33 15.08 14.48
N GLY A 84 -3.61 15.30 14.14
CA GLY A 84 -4.73 14.47 14.60
C GLY A 84 -4.59 13.00 14.19
N PHE A 85 -4.20 12.73 12.93
CA PHE A 85 -3.99 11.36 12.48
C PHE A 85 -2.77 10.69 13.12
N LEU A 86 -1.68 11.40 13.40
CA LEU A 86 -0.54 10.85 14.13
C LEU A 86 -0.87 10.57 15.61
N LEU A 87 -1.64 11.43 16.26
CA LEU A 87 -2.14 11.16 17.61
C LEU A 87 -3.03 9.91 17.64
N LEU A 88 -3.93 9.78 16.66
CA LEU A 88 -4.77 8.59 16.50
C LEU A 88 -3.93 7.34 16.21
N LEU A 89 -2.86 7.47 15.40
CA LEU A 89 -1.93 6.39 15.09
C LEU A 89 -1.19 5.90 16.35
N ILE A 90 -0.75 6.83 17.21
CA ILE A 90 -0.15 6.50 18.51
C ILE A 90 -1.16 5.73 19.35
N ALA A 91 -2.39 6.26 19.52
CA ALA A 91 -3.43 5.60 20.30
C ALA A 91 -3.77 4.21 19.77
N ALA A 92 -3.89 4.04 18.43
CA ALA A 92 -4.16 2.77 17.78
C ALA A 92 -3.05 1.73 18.07
N ASN A 93 -1.78 2.13 18.00
CA ASN A 93 -0.66 1.21 18.25
C ASN A 93 -0.48 0.91 19.76
N LEU A 94 -0.73 1.86 20.65
CA LEU A 94 -0.77 1.60 22.10
C LEU A 94 -1.91 0.63 22.44
N LEU A 95 -3.10 0.82 21.87
CA LEU A 95 -4.22 -0.11 22.04
C LEU A 95 -3.88 -1.51 21.53
N ALA A 96 -3.20 -1.61 20.39
CA ALA A 96 -2.74 -2.88 19.84
C ALA A 96 -1.70 -3.55 20.76
N ALA A 97 -0.74 -2.79 21.30
CA ALA A 97 0.25 -3.30 22.24
C ALA A 97 -0.39 -3.80 23.56
N ALA A 98 -1.45 -3.15 24.03
CA ALA A 98 -2.20 -3.54 25.21
C ALA A 98 -3.26 -4.63 24.95
N ALA A 99 -3.42 -5.11 23.69
CA ALA A 99 -4.50 -6.01 23.37
C ALA A 99 -4.36 -7.39 24.05
N THR A 100 -5.41 -7.76 24.78
CA THR A 100 -5.57 -9.06 25.46
C THR A 100 -6.50 -10.00 24.68
N SER A 101 -7.20 -9.47 23.68
CA SER A 101 -8.14 -10.22 22.85
C SER A 101 -8.04 -9.78 21.39
N LEU A 102 -8.47 -10.66 20.48
CA LEU A 102 -8.51 -10.36 19.05
C LEU A 102 -9.49 -9.21 18.74
N ALA A 103 -10.60 -9.10 19.49
CA ALA A 103 -11.58 -8.02 19.32
C ALA A 103 -10.96 -6.64 19.62
N LEU A 104 -10.16 -6.53 20.69
CA LEU A 104 -9.49 -5.29 21.04
C LEU A 104 -8.43 -4.92 20.01
N LEU A 105 -7.73 -5.94 19.47
CA LEU A 105 -6.77 -5.74 18.39
C LEU A 105 -7.48 -5.29 17.10
N PHE A 106 -8.67 -5.81 16.76
CA PHE A 106 -9.49 -5.34 15.64
C PHE A 106 -9.92 -3.88 15.81
N ALA A 107 -10.34 -3.47 17.03
CA ALA A 107 -10.66 -2.07 17.30
C ALA A 107 -9.45 -1.14 17.02
N ALA A 108 -8.26 -1.54 17.47
CA ALA A 108 -7.02 -0.84 17.16
C ALA A 108 -6.74 -0.74 15.65
N ARG A 109 -7.03 -1.80 14.90
CA ARG A 109 -6.85 -1.84 13.44
C ARG A 109 -7.86 -0.96 12.70
N ILE A 110 -9.09 -0.84 13.19
CA ILE A 110 -10.09 0.10 12.66
C ILE A 110 -9.61 1.55 12.84
N LEU A 111 -9.13 1.90 14.04
CA LEU A 111 -8.55 3.23 14.28
C LEU A 111 -7.37 3.52 13.34
N LEU A 112 -6.52 2.53 13.09
CA LEU A 112 -5.44 2.66 12.12
C LEU A 112 -5.98 2.94 10.71
N GLY A 113 -7.08 2.32 10.30
CA GLY A 113 -7.71 2.55 9.00
C GLY A 113 -8.08 4.02 8.77
N PHE A 114 -8.59 4.72 9.78
CA PHE A 114 -8.82 6.16 9.71
C PHE A 114 -7.51 6.95 9.51
N CYS A 115 -6.41 6.53 10.17
CA CYS A 115 -5.10 7.17 9.98
C CYS A 115 -4.58 6.99 8.56
N ILE A 116 -4.67 5.76 8.01
CA ILE A 116 -4.25 5.44 6.64
C ILE A 116 -5.02 6.32 5.66
N GLY A 117 -6.36 6.25 5.68
CA GLY A 117 -7.21 7.02 4.78
C GLY A 117 -6.95 8.52 4.87
N GLY A 118 -6.76 9.05 6.09
CA GLY A 118 -6.48 10.46 6.33
C GLY A 118 -5.13 10.92 5.82
N ILE A 119 -4.06 10.21 6.16
CA ILE A 119 -2.68 10.56 5.75
C ILE A 119 -2.54 10.47 4.23
N TRP A 120 -3.02 9.40 3.60
CA TRP A 120 -2.98 9.23 2.15
C TRP A 120 -3.76 10.31 1.40
N ALA A 121 -4.92 10.73 1.92
CA ALA A 121 -5.74 11.77 1.32
C ALA A 121 -5.03 13.14 1.23
N ILE A 122 -4.02 13.38 2.08
CA ILE A 122 -3.35 14.68 2.22
C ILE A 122 -1.90 14.64 1.72
N ALA A 123 -1.18 13.53 1.91
CA ALA A 123 0.27 13.46 1.74
C ALA A 123 0.75 13.90 0.34
N GLY A 124 0.07 13.46 -0.72
CA GLY A 124 0.45 13.82 -2.10
C GLY A 124 0.34 15.32 -2.40
N GLY A 125 -0.73 15.96 -1.93
CA GLY A 125 -0.96 17.40 -2.17
C GLY A 125 -0.06 18.32 -1.35
N LEU A 126 0.68 17.80 -0.36
CA LEU A 126 1.59 18.61 0.45
C LEU A 126 2.90 18.91 -0.27
N ALA A 127 3.36 18.06 -1.19
CA ALA A 127 4.61 18.29 -1.93
C ALA A 127 4.62 19.65 -2.64
N GLU A 128 3.54 19.97 -3.38
CA GLU A 128 3.41 21.23 -4.12
C GLU A 128 3.37 22.47 -3.22
N ARG A 129 3.10 22.29 -1.94
CA ARG A 129 2.96 23.38 -0.98
C ARG A 129 4.20 23.58 -0.11
N LEU A 130 5.08 22.58 -0.05
CA LEU A 130 6.28 22.60 0.79
C LEU A 130 7.52 23.05 0.01
N VAL A 131 7.61 22.74 -1.29
CA VAL A 131 8.80 23.01 -2.09
C VAL A 131 8.46 23.78 -3.37
N PRO A 132 9.48 24.44 -4.00
CA PRO A 132 9.30 25.10 -5.29
C PRO A 132 8.85 24.11 -6.39
N PRO A 133 8.12 24.58 -7.44
CA PRO A 133 7.59 23.74 -8.52
C PRO A 133 8.62 22.82 -9.18
N ALA A 134 9.85 23.28 -9.37
CA ALA A 134 10.94 22.49 -9.93
C ALA A 134 11.34 21.27 -9.06
N SER A 135 11.05 21.30 -7.77
CA SER A 135 11.43 20.26 -6.80
C SER A 135 10.28 19.36 -6.36
N VAL A 136 9.06 19.58 -6.85
CA VAL A 136 7.85 18.82 -6.46
C VAL A 136 8.02 17.32 -6.73
N GLY A 137 8.61 16.95 -7.86
CA GLY A 137 8.87 15.53 -8.18
C GLY A 137 9.77 14.84 -7.16
N LEU A 138 10.83 15.53 -6.70
CA LEU A 138 11.73 15.00 -5.67
C LEU A 138 11.02 14.94 -4.31
N ALA A 139 10.20 15.93 -3.97
CA ALA A 139 9.42 15.94 -2.73
C ALA A 139 8.41 14.77 -2.68
N LEU A 140 7.72 14.52 -3.79
CA LEU A 140 6.86 13.33 -3.93
C LEU A 140 7.65 12.03 -3.76
N SER A 141 8.86 11.96 -4.33
CA SER A 141 9.74 10.79 -4.15
C SER A 141 10.15 10.57 -2.69
N VAL A 142 10.40 11.63 -1.92
CA VAL A 142 10.69 11.54 -0.48
C VAL A 142 9.46 11.07 0.29
N ILE A 143 8.28 11.67 0.03
CA ILE A 143 7.03 11.33 0.72
C ILE A 143 6.64 9.88 0.45
N PHE A 144 6.60 9.45 -0.81
CA PHE A 144 6.22 8.08 -1.19
C PHE A 144 7.37 7.07 -1.02
N GLY A 145 8.62 7.54 -0.95
CA GLY A 145 9.77 6.73 -0.56
C GLY A 145 9.62 6.11 0.84
N GLY A 146 8.85 6.76 1.73
CA GLY A 146 8.45 6.20 3.02
C GLY A 146 7.76 4.85 2.91
N VAL A 147 6.96 4.62 1.86
CA VAL A 147 6.27 3.33 1.62
C VAL A 147 7.27 2.21 1.30
N ALA A 148 8.21 2.49 0.39
CA ALA A 148 9.25 1.53 0.05
C ALA A 148 10.15 1.24 1.25
N ALA A 149 10.54 2.28 1.99
CA ALA A 149 11.32 2.16 3.22
C ALA A 149 10.57 1.33 4.29
N ALA A 150 9.25 1.48 4.43
CA ALA A 150 8.44 0.69 5.35
C ALA A 150 8.46 -0.81 5.00
N SER A 151 8.40 -1.14 3.72
CA SER A 151 8.46 -2.52 3.25
C SER A 151 9.83 -3.15 3.51
N VAL A 152 10.92 -2.38 3.35
CA VAL A 152 12.30 -2.88 3.50
C VAL A 152 12.76 -2.89 4.95
N PHE A 153 12.45 -1.88 5.72
CA PHE A 153 12.96 -1.71 7.09
C PHE A 153 11.85 -1.87 8.15
N GLY A 154 10.67 -1.28 7.92
CA GLY A 154 9.62 -1.20 8.93
C GLY A 154 9.09 -2.57 9.32
N VAL A 155 8.65 -3.36 8.35
CA VAL A 155 8.07 -4.69 8.59
C VAL A 155 9.13 -5.68 9.12
N PRO A 156 10.32 -5.82 8.51
CA PRO A 156 11.35 -6.73 9.03
C PRO A 156 11.84 -6.38 10.42
N LEU A 157 12.05 -5.09 10.72
CA LEU A 157 12.43 -4.66 12.08
C LEU A 157 11.31 -4.97 13.09
N GLY A 158 10.06 -4.76 12.71
CA GLY A 158 8.92 -5.12 13.53
C GLY A 158 8.83 -6.63 13.80
N VAL A 159 9.11 -7.46 12.79
CA VAL A 159 9.18 -8.92 12.94
C VAL A 159 10.33 -9.31 13.87
N PHE A 160 11.52 -8.73 13.68
CA PHE A 160 12.66 -8.96 14.55
C PHE A 160 12.36 -8.61 16.02
N LEU A 161 11.77 -7.43 16.27
CA LEU A 161 11.34 -7.03 17.61
C LEU A 161 10.28 -7.98 18.17
N GLY A 162 9.34 -8.40 17.34
CA GLY A 162 8.28 -9.33 17.73
C GLY A 162 8.78 -10.73 18.08
N GLU A 163 9.82 -11.22 17.41
CA GLU A 163 10.48 -12.47 17.72
C GLU A 163 11.30 -12.36 19.03
N ALA A 164 12.02 -11.25 19.22
CA ALA A 164 12.92 -11.08 20.36
C ALA A 164 12.17 -10.71 21.67
N LEU A 165 11.15 -9.87 21.57
CA LEU A 165 10.49 -9.25 22.74
C LEU A 165 8.97 -9.49 22.80
N GLY A 166 8.43 -10.22 21.82
CA GLY A 166 6.99 -10.46 21.67
C GLY A 166 6.31 -9.42 20.78
N TRP A 167 5.25 -9.85 20.07
CA TRP A 167 4.56 -9.05 19.05
C TRP A 167 3.99 -7.72 19.59
N ARG A 168 3.65 -7.65 20.88
CA ARG A 168 3.16 -6.40 21.52
C ARG A 168 4.20 -5.30 21.52
N MET A 169 5.48 -5.65 21.73
CA MET A 169 6.59 -4.71 21.69
C MET A 169 6.84 -4.13 20.30
N ALA A 170 6.54 -4.87 19.25
CA ALA A 170 6.60 -4.33 17.89
C ALA A 170 5.56 -3.22 17.67
N PHE A 171 4.33 -3.37 18.15
CA PHE A 171 3.32 -2.29 18.12
C PHE A 171 3.72 -1.11 19.01
N LEU A 172 4.29 -1.35 20.18
CA LEU A 172 4.80 -0.29 21.05
C LEU A 172 5.93 0.50 20.36
N ALA A 173 6.84 -0.17 19.68
CA ALA A 173 7.91 0.48 18.91
C ALA A 173 7.35 1.39 17.81
N VAL A 174 6.29 0.96 17.13
CA VAL A 174 5.61 1.80 16.11
C VAL A 174 4.88 2.98 16.80
N ALA A 175 4.32 2.82 17.99
CA ALA A 175 3.74 3.93 18.73
C ALA A 175 4.81 4.98 19.11
N VAL A 176 6.00 4.55 19.54
CA VAL A 176 7.15 5.43 19.82
C VAL A 176 7.60 6.13 18.54
N LEU A 177 7.73 5.41 17.44
CA LEU A 177 8.08 5.99 16.13
C LEU A 177 7.05 7.04 15.69
N ALA A 178 5.76 6.76 15.85
CA ALA A 178 4.69 7.72 15.55
C ALA A 178 4.78 8.98 16.45
N ALA A 179 5.13 8.83 17.72
CA ALA A 179 5.34 9.96 18.63
C ALA A 179 6.56 10.81 18.21
N LEU A 180 7.67 10.19 17.84
CA LEU A 180 8.85 10.89 17.31
C LEU A 180 8.53 11.60 15.98
N THR A 181 7.76 10.96 15.10
CA THR A 181 7.29 11.56 13.85
C THR A 181 6.39 12.76 14.12
N LEU A 182 5.48 12.66 15.09
CA LEU A 182 4.62 13.76 15.52
C LEU A 182 5.44 14.95 16.07
N LEU A 183 6.41 14.69 16.93
CA LEU A 183 7.28 15.73 17.48
C LEU A 183 8.05 16.46 16.37
N LEU A 184 8.65 15.70 15.44
CA LEU A 184 9.33 16.28 14.28
C LEU A 184 8.36 17.14 13.47
N LEU A 185 7.16 16.62 13.15
CA LEU A 185 6.15 17.33 12.36
C LEU A 185 5.72 18.64 13.05
N LEU A 186 5.50 18.62 14.35
CA LEU A 186 5.15 19.82 15.12
C LEU A 186 6.23 20.90 15.05
N CYS A 187 7.51 20.50 15.03
CA CYS A 187 8.65 21.42 14.96
C CYS A 187 8.84 22.04 13.57
N VAL A 188 8.53 21.29 12.49
CA VAL A 188 8.98 21.69 11.13
C VAL A 188 7.85 22.02 10.18
N LEU A 189 6.64 21.46 10.35
CA LEU A 189 5.54 21.65 9.41
C LEU A 189 4.80 22.96 9.71
N PRO A 190 4.74 23.92 8.76
CA PRO A 190 3.97 25.15 8.95
C PRO A 190 2.47 24.90 8.84
N SER A 191 1.67 25.91 9.21
CA SER A 191 0.23 25.91 8.91
C SER A 191 0.00 25.89 7.40
N LEU A 192 -0.91 25.03 6.94
CA LEU A 192 -1.20 24.79 5.54
C LEU A 192 -2.72 24.85 5.29
N PRO A 193 -3.31 26.06 5.22
CA PRO A 193 -4.75 26.26 5.00
C PRO A 193 -5.16 25.75 3.61
N VAL A 194 -6.41 25.30 3.47
CA VAL A 194 -6.93 24.71 2.22
C VAL A 194 -7.12 25.77 1.14
N THR A 195 -6.67 25.48 -0.08
CA THR A 195 -6.74 26.39 -1.24
C THR A 195 -7.79 26.01 -2.27
N GLN A 196 -8.10 24.72 -2.44
CA GLN A 196 -9.09 24.26 -3.43
C GLN A 196 -9.89 23.04 -2.92
N ALA A 197 -11.17 22.96 -3.30
CA ALA A 197 -12.06 21.87 -2.97
C ALA A 197 -12.37 21.03 -4.22
N ILE A 198 -12.20 19.71 -4.14
CA ILE A 198 -12.55 18.76 -5.22
C ILE A 198 -14.09 18.64 -5.31
N SER A 199 -14.63 18.59 -6.55
CA SER A 199 -16.07 18.47 -6.83
C SER A 199 -16.47 17.02 -7.13
N TRP A 200 -17.64 16.59 -6.66
CA TRP A 200 -18.25 15.31 -7.02
C TRP A 200 -18.51 15.14 -8.52
N ARG A 201 -18.75 16.22 -9.25
CA ARG A 201 -18.96 16.19 -10.70
C ARG A 201 -17.76 15.61 -11.47
N SER A 202 -16.55 15.90 -11.00
CA SER A 202 -15.32 15.38 -11.63
C SER A 202 -15.23 13.84 -11.56
N PHE A 203 -15.75 13.23 -10.47
CA PHE A 203 -15.80 11.77 -10.33
C PHE A 203 -16.84 11.14 -11.26
N THR A 204 -18.01 11.75 -11.38
CA THR A 204 -19.08 11.20 -12.23
C THR A 204 -18.76 11.27 -13.72
N ALA A 205 -18.01 12.28 -14.15
CA ALA A 205 -17.55 12.42 -15.53
C ALA A 205 -16.65 11.27 -15.99
N GLN A 206 -15.90 10.64 -15.06
CA GLN A 206 -14.98 9.53 -15.38
C GLN A 206 -15.67 8.16 -15.49
N ARG A 207 -16.98 8.03 -15.20
CA ARG A 207 -17.71 6.75 -15.26
C ARG A 207 -17.76 6.15 -16.67
N ALA A 208 -17.68 6.95 -17.72
CA ALA A 208 -17.66 6.49 -19.11
C ALA A 208 -16.25 6.18 -19.63
N ASN A 209 -15.20 6.48 -18.88
CA ASN A 209 -13.82 6.28 -19.31
C ASN A 209 -13.42 4.79 -19.19
N ARG A 210 -13.61 4.04 -20.26
CA ARG A 210 -13.33 2.59 -20.32
C ARG A 210 -11.88 2.24 -20.00
N ARG A 211 -10.91 3.13 -20.32
CA ARG A 211 -9.49 2.91 -20.02
C ARG A 211 -9.21 3.02 -18.53
N LEU A 212 -9.81 4.02 -17.89
CA LEU A 212 -9.72 4.19 -16.45
C LEU A 212 -10.36 3.00 -15.73
N LEU A 213 -11.57 2.59 -16.15
CA LEU A 213 -12.27 1.44 -15.58
C LEU A 213 -11.47 0.14 -15.71
N LEU A 214 -10.83 -0.08 -16.87
CA LEU A 214 -9.95 -1.23 -17.05
C LEU A 214 -8.73 -1.18 -16.09
N GLY A 215 -8.09 -0.02 -15.97
CA GLY A 215 -6.99 0.16 -15.02
C GLY A 215 -7.42 -0.09 -13.58
N LEU A 216 -8.61 0.38 -13.19
CA LEU A 216 -9.20 0.12 -11.88
C LEU A 216 -9.47 -1.38 -11.68
N LEU A 217 -10.03 -2.08 -12.66
CA LEU A 217 -10.25 -3.52 -12.61
C LEU A 217 -8.93 -4.29 -12.46
N LEU A 218 -7.89 -3.92 -13.22
CA LEU A 218 -6.56 -4.52 -13.09
C LEU A 218 -5.95 -4.24 -11.71
N THR A 219 -6.13 -3.03 -11.19
CA THR A 219 -5.72 -2.71 -9.82
C THR A 219 -6.40 -3.63 -8.81
N PHE A 220 -7.71 -3.78 -8.91
CA PHE A 220 -8.46 -4.65 -8.00
C PHE A 220 -7.96 -6.09 -8.06
N LEU A 221 -7.85 -6.68 -9.25
CA LEU A 221 -7.45 -8.08 -9.40
C LEU A 221 -5.99 -8.33 -8.98
N LEU A 222 -5.05 -7.47 -9.38
CA LEU A 222 -3.65 -7.65 -9.02
C LEU A 222 -3.40 -7.47 -7.53
N VAL A 223 -4.03 -6.47 -6.92
CA VAL A 223 -3.86 -6.18 -5.50
C VAL A 223 -4.64 -7.17 -4.64
N ALA A 224 -5.89 -7.49 -4.98
CA ALA A 224 -6.67 -8.49 -4.23
C ALA A 224 -6.03 -9.89 -4.30
N GLY A 225 -5.62 -10.33 -5.50
CA GLY A 225 -4.92 -11.60 -5.65
C GLY A 225 -3.60 -11.65 -4.89
N HIS A 226 -2.85 -10.56 -4.86
CA HIS A 226 -1.65 -10.46 -4.05
C HIS A 226 -1.96 -10.56 -2.55
N PHE A 227 -2.84 -9.72 -2.00
CA PHE A 227 -3.11 -9.68 -0.57
C PHE A 227 -3.91 -10.89 -0.06
N MET A 228 -4.63 -11.60 -0.93
CA MET A 228 -5.24 -12.88 -0.61
C MET A 228 -4.20 -13.91 -0.15
N ALA A 229 -2.99 -13.91 -0.77
CA ALA A 229 -1.89 -14.78 -0.39
C ALA A 229 -0.91 -14.11 0.60
N TYR A 230 -0.52 -12.84 0.34
CA TYR A 230 0.55 -12.17 1.09
C TYR A 230 0.20 -11.92 2.57
N THR A 231 -1.07 -11.72 2.87
CA THR A 231 -1.55 -11.63 4.26
C THR A 231 -1.12 -12.84 5.10
N PHE A 232 -1.01 -14.00 4.47
CA PHE A 232 -0.67 -15.27 5.09
C PHE A 232 0.75 -15.76 4.73
N VAL A 233 1.61 -14.84 4.25
CA VAL A 233 2.97 -15.21 3.81
C VAL A 233 3.79 -15.85 4.92
N ARG A 234 3.68 -15.36 6.16
CA ARG A 234 4.40 -15.94 7.31
C ARG A 234 4.01 -17.40 7.56
N PRO A 235 2.74 -17.75 7.83
CA PRO A 235 2.36 -19.15 7.96
C PRO A 235 2.66 -19.97 6.72
N LEU A 236 2.54 -19.41 5.51
CA LEU A 236 2.89 -20.11 4.26
C LEU A 236 4.38 -20.49 4.23
N LEU A 237 5.29 -19.59 4.58
CA LEU A 237 6.72 -19.85 4.65
C LEU A 237 7.08 -20.88 5.74
N GLN A 238 6.40 -20.81 6.89
CA GLN A 238 6.68 -21.72 8.01
C GLN A 238 6.13 -23.12 7.79
N THR A 239 4.87 -23.25 7.33
CA THR A 239 4.20 -24.56 7.25
C THR A 239 4.42 -25.27 5.92
N VAL A 240 4.56 -24.54 4.81
CA VAL A 240 4.74 -25.13 3.47
C VAL A 240 6.23 -25.21 3.12
N ALA A 241 6.98 -24.11 3.28
CA ALA A 241 8.39 -24.11 2.92
C ALA A 241 9.33 -24.58 4.05
N GLY A 242 8.79 -24.88 5.25
CA GLY A 242 9.58 -25.37 6.38
C GLY A 242 10.59 -24.35 6.94
N ILE A 243 10.35 -23.05 6.71
CA ILE A 243 11.24 -21.97 7.13
C ILE A 243 11.03 -21.66 8.61
N GLU A 244 12.08 -21.72 9.41
CA GLU A 244 12.02 -21.36 10.82
C GLU A 244 11.66 -19.89 11.02
N GLY A 245 10.93 -19.59 12.10
CA GLY A 245 10.45 -18.23 12.43
C GLY A 245 11.53 -17.16 12.37
N ARG A 246 12.73 -17.45 12.89
CA ARG A 246 13.89 -16.53 12.90
C ARG A 246 14.33 -16.05 11.50
N TRP A 247 14.05 -16.82 10.44
CA TRP A 247 14.40 -16.47 9.07
C TRP A 247 13.32 -15.67 8.33
N VAL A 248 12.09 -15.59 8.88
CA VAL A 248 11.00 -14.86 8.25
C VAL A 248 11.32 -13.37 8.12
N GLY A 249 11.84 -12.73 9.17
CA GLY A 249 12.25 -11.32 9.13
C GLY A 249 13.29 -11.02 8.03
N PRO A 250 14.45 -11.73 8.01
CA PRO A 250 15.45 -11.61 6.93
C PRO A 250 14.88 -11.83 5.53
N LEU A 251 13.97 -12.81 5.37
CA LEU A 251 13.34 -13.08 4.07
C LEU A 251 12.36 -11.99 3.64
N LEU A 252 11.58 -11.42 4.56
CA LEU A 252 10.72 -10.27 4.26
C LEU A 252 11.55 -9.02 3.96
N PHE A 253 12.71 -8.86 4.58
CA PHE A 253 13.67 -7.81 4.19
C PHE A 253 14.16 -8.03 2.75
N ALA A 254 14.59 -9.23 2.40
CA ALA A 254 15.03 -9.56 1.05
C ALA A 254 13.89 -9.40 0.02
N TYR A 255 12.65 -9.77 0.37
CA TYR A 255 11.45 -9.50 -0.42
C TYR A 255 11.25 -8.00 -0.66
N GLY A 256 11.41 -7.16 0.36
CA GLY A 256 11.31 -5.70 0.26
C GLY A 256 12.38 -5.11 -0.67
N VAL A 257 13.65 -5.55 -0.53
CA VAL A 257 14.76 -5.15 -1.42
C VAL A 257 14.48 -5.57 -2.87
N ALA A 258 14.03 -6.81 -3.08
CA ALA A 258 13.60 -7.32 -4.38
C ALA A 258 12.46 -6.47 -4.97
N GLY A 259 11.52 -6.03 -4.12
CA GLY A 259 10.42 -5.12 -4.50
C GLY A 259 10.92 -3.75 -4.96
N ILE A 260 11.92 -3.17 -4.30
CA ILE A 260 12.55 -1.93 -4.77
C ILE A 260 13.17 -2.13 -6.16
N ALA A 261 13.94 -3.19 -6.35
CA ALA A 261 14.51 -3.49 -7.67
C ALA A 261 13.42 -3.64 -8.73
N GLY A 262 12.35 -4.39 -8.41
CA GLY A 262 11.18 -4.56 -9.26
C GLY A 262 10.49 -3.24 -9.63
N ASN A 263 10.36 -2.32 -8.66
CA ASN A 263 9.77 -1.00 -8.89
C ASN A 263 10.57 -0.17 -9.90
N PHE A 264 11.90 -0.14 -9.78
CA PHE A 264 12.74 0.60 -10.73
C PHE A 264 12.75 -0.04 -12.12
N ILE A 265 12.88 -1.37 -12.21
CA ILE A 265 12.86 -2.11 -13.48
C ILE A 265 11.51 -1.89 -14.18
N ALA A 266 10.41 -2.06 -13.46
CA ALA A 266 9.07 -1.89 -14.00
C ALA A 266 8.77 -0.44 -14.36
N GLY A 267 9.23 0.55 -13.58
CA GLY A 267 9.06 1.97 -13.87
C GLY A 267 9.68 2.36 -15.20
N GLN A 268 10.92 1.94 -15.46
CA GLN A 268 11.61 2.18 -16.73
C GLN A 268 10.94 1.44 -17.90
N ALA A 269 10.54 0.18 -17.70
CA ALA A 269 9.88 -0.61 -18.72
C ALA A 269 8.47 -0.09 -19.04
N ALA A 270 7.71 0.35 -18.04
CA ALA A 270 6.35 0.89 -18.17
C ALA A 270 6.33 2.22 -18.95
N ALA A 271 7.36 3.04 -18.82
CA ALA A 271 7.49 4.26 -19.62
C ALA A 271 7.46 3.94 -21.13
N LYS A 272 8.14 2.88 -21.55
CA LYS A 272 8.26 2.48 -22.95
C LYS A 272 7.12 1.55 -23.41
N ARG A 273 6.75 0.53 -22.60
CA ARG A 273 5.85 -0.57 -23.00
C ARG A 273 4.92 -0.98 -21.85
N LEU A 274 4.11 -0.05 -21.33
CA LEU A 274 3.28 -0.19 -20.14
C LEU A 274 2.48 -1.51 -20.08
N ARG A 275 1.78 -1.87 -21.18
CA ARG A 275 0.97 -3.08 -21.22
C ARG A 275 1.80 -4.37 -21.09
N ARG A 276 2.95 -4.44 -21.77
CA ARG A 276 3.85 -5.60 -21.67
C ARG A 276 4.43 -5.71 -20.26
N THR A 277 4.78 -4.59 -19.66
CA THR A 277 5.27 -4.55 -18.28
C THR A 277 4.23 -5.06 -17.30
N LEU A 278 2.98 -4.59 -17.39
CA LEU A 278 1.88 -5.09 -16.56
C LEU A 278 1.61 -6.59 -16.80
N ALA A 279 1.72 -7.08 -18.04
CA ALA A 279 1.55 -8.49 -18.33
C ALA A 279 2.66 -9.36 -17.70
N LEU A 280 3.92 -8.90 -17.75
CA LEU A 280 5.05 -9.58 -17.10
C LEU A 280 4.92 -9.56 -15.58
N ILE A 281 4.46 -8.45 -15.00
CA ILE A 281 4.16 -8.33 -13.57
C ILE A 281 3.07 -9.32 -13.17
N ALA A 282 1.95 -9.35 -13.90
CA ALA A 282 0.83 -10.25 -13.62
C ALA A 282 1.25 -11.74 -13.73
N LEU A 283 2.05 -12.08 -14.76
CA LEU A 283 2.61 -13.41 -14.94
C LEU A 283 3.57 -13.79 -13.79
N GLY A 284 4.51 -12.89 -13.46
CA GLY A 284 5.48 -13.12 -12.38
C GLY A 284 4.82 -13.30 -11.03
N LEU A 285 3.80 -12.47 -10.73
CA LEU A 285 2.98 -12.62 -9.51
C LEU A 285 2.22 -13.95 -9.50
N ALA A 286 1.53 -14.28 -10.61
CA ALA A 286 0.77 -15.52 -10.71
C ALA A 286 1.68 -16.75 -10.53
N LEU A 287 2.84 -16.76 -11.19
CA LEU A 287 3.81 -17.85 -11.04
C LEU A 287 4.33 -17.95 -9.61
N ALA A 288 4.76 -16.84 -9.00
CA ALA A 288 5.30 -16.87 -7.65
C ALA A 288 4.26 -17.34 -6.62
N VAL A 289 3.03 -16.80 -6.69
CA VAL A 289 1.95 -17.11 -5.74
C VAL A 289 1.40 -18.52 -5.92
N LEU A 290 1.30 -18.99 -7.18
CA LEU A 290 0.81 -20.33 -7.50
C LEU A 290 1.84 -21.42 -7.19
N LEU A 291 3.10 -21.18 -7.56
CA LEU A 291 4.13 -22.22 -7.46
C LEU A 291 4.72 -22.35 -6.05
N LEU A 292 4.69 -21.28 -5.23
CA LEU A 292 5.17 -21.37 -3.85
C LEU A 292 4.48 -22.48 -3.06
N PRO A 293 3.14 -22.56 -2.97
CA PRO A 293 2.47 -23.64 -2.24
C PRO A 293 2.56 -25.01 -2.94
N LEU A 294 2.85 -25.06 -4.24
CA LEU A 294 2.90 -26.31 -5.00
C LEU A 294 4.31 -26.90 -5.10
N LEU A 295 5.34 -26.08 -5.16
CA LEU A 295 6.73 -26.47 -5.39
C LEU A 295 7.71 -25.91 -4.36
N GLY A 296 7.26 -25.02 -3.49
CA GLY A 296 8.07 -24.35 -2.49
C GLY A 296 8.24 -25.12 -1.18
N HIS A 297 8.26 -26.47 -1.22
CA HIS A 297 8.31 -27.34 -0.04
C HIS A 297 9.69 -27.41 0.65
N ALA A 298 10.69 -26.68 0.16
CA ALA A 298 12.00 -26.57 0.79
C ALA A 298 12.35 -25.08 1.04
N PRO A 299 13.15 -24.77 2.08
CA PRO A 299 13.51 -23.39 2.39
C PRO A 299 14.11 -22.62 1.20
N LEU A 300 14.93 -23.26 0.37
CA LEU A 300 15.54 -22.63 -0.79
C LEU A 300 14.51 -22.29 -1.88
N SER A 301 13.65 -23.25 -2.26
CA SER A 301 12.61 -23.03 -3.28
C SER A 301 11.55 -22.03 -2.80
N GLY A 302 11.10 -22.12 -1.54
CA GLY A 302 10.19 -21.15 -0.95
C GLY A 302 10.76 -19.73 -0.94
N SER A 303 12.04 -19.58 -0.59
CA SER A 303 12.74 -18.29 -0.64
C SER A 303 12.86 -17.75 -2.07
N ALA A 304 13.19 -18.59 -3.05
CA ALA A 304 13.28 -18.19 -4.46
C ALA A 304 11.94 -17.67 -5.00
N PHE A 305 10.83 -18.38 -4.73
CA PHE A 305 9.49 -17.89 -5.11
C PHE A 305 9.10 -16.63 -4.38
N LEU A 306 9.48 -16.44 -3.11
CA LEU A 306 9.24 -15.21 -2.38
C LEU A 306 9.99 -14.02 -3.00
N LEU A 307 11.23 -14.19 -3.41
CA LEU A 307 12.02 -13.14 -4.06
C LEU A 307 11.44 -12.79 -5.44
N LEU A 308 11.05 -13.78 -6.24
CA LEU A 308 10.34 -13.55 -7.50
C LEU A 308 9.04 -12.75 -7.26
N TRP A 309 8.31 -13.10 -6.20
CA TRP A 309 7.11 -12.38 -5.78
C TRP A 309 7.41 -10.92 -5.46
N GLY A 310 8.49 -10.66 -4.69
CA GLY A 310 8.92 -9.31 -4.37
C GLY A 310 9.23 -8.47 -5.62
N ILE A 311 10.04 -9.00 -6.54
CA ILE A 311 10.36 -8.32 -7.81
C ILE A 311 9.09 -8.00 -8.59
N ALA A 312 8.18 -8.96 -8.74
CA ALA A 312 6.95 -8.76 -9.51
C ALA A 312 6.01 -7.75 -8.83
N TYR A 313 5.79 -7.86 -7.51
CA TYR A 313 4.89 -6.96 -6.79
C TYR A 313 5.42 -5.52 -6.73
N GLY A 314 6.73 -5.34 -6.62
CA GLY A 314 7.35 -4.01 -6.62
C GLY A 314 6.96 -3.16 -7.83
N GLY A 315 6.75 -3.79 -8.99
CA GLY A 315 6.33 -3.10 -10.21
C GLY A 315 4.85 -2.72 -10.30
N VAL A 316 3.98 -3.27 -9.43
CA VAL A 316 2.53 -3.11 -9.52
C VAL A 316 2.10 -1.66 -9.42
N SER A 317 2.46 -0.99 -8.33
CA SER A 317 1.98 0.37 -8.03
C SER A 317 2.45 1.39 -9.06
N VAL A 318 3.72 1.38 -9.44
CA VAL A 318 4.28 2.31 -10.42
C VAL A 318 3.66 2.12 -11.81
N SER A 319 3.41 0.87 -12.22
CA SER A 319 2.86 0.58 -13.53
C SER A 319 1.35 0.89 -13.60
N LEU A 320 0.59 0.58 -12.54
CA LEU A 320 -0.83 0.92 -12.47
C LEU A 320 -1.04 2.44 -12.36
N MET A 321 -0.23 3.15 -11.57
CA MET A 321 -0.30 4.61 -11.52
C MET A 321 0.01 5.22 -12.89
N ALA A 322 1.04 4.74 -13.60
CA ALA A 322 1.32 5.17 -14.96
C ALA A 322 0.15 4.90 -15.93
N TRP A 323 -0.61 3.81 -15.70
CA TRP A 323 -1.84 3.54 -16.44
C TRP A 323 -2.92 4.59 -16.16
N MET A 324 -3.16 4.93 -14.87
CA MET A 324 -4.16 5.93 -14.47
C MET A 324 -3.88 7.30 -15.09
N LEU A 325 -2.61 7.76 -15.03
CA LEU A 325 -2.20 9.03 -15.61
C LEU A 325 -2.42 9.09 -17.13
N LYS A 326 -2.14 7.98 -17.84
CA LYS A 326 -2.38 7.88 -19.28
C LYS A 326 -3.87 7.69 -19.65
N ALA A 327 -4.67 7.16 -18.75
CA ALA A 327 -6.10 6.91 -18.98
C ALA A 327 -6.96 8.17 -18.79
N ALA A 328 -6.55 9.09 -17.92
CA ALA A 328 -7.29 10.31 -17.60
C ALA A 328 -6.33 11.50 -17.41
N PRO A 329 -5.66 11.97 -18.49
CA PRO A 329 -4.68 13.05 -18.41
C PRO A 329 -5.30 14.38 -17.94
N ASP A 330 -6.57 14.63 -18.28
CA ASP A 330 -7.29 15.84 -17.87
C ASP A 330 -7.94 15.75 -16.49
N ALA A 331 -7.83 14.59 -15.81
CA ALA A 331 -8.44 14.33 -14.51
C ALA A 331 -7.52 13.50 -13.60
N VAL A 332 -6.23 13.83 -13.59
CA VAL A 332 -5.17 13.09 -12.87
C VAL A 332 -5.49 12.89 -11.39
N GLU A 333 -5.95 13.94 -10.70
CA GLU A 333 -6.28 13.88 -9.28
C GLU A 333 -7.44 12.91 -9.00
N VAL A 334 -8.47 12.93 -9.85
CA VAL A 334 -9.61 12.02 -9.73
C VAL A 334 -9.18 10.57 -9.98
N ALA A 335 -8.39 10.33 -11.03
CA ALA A 335 -7.88 9.00 -11.37
C ALA A 335 -7.00 8.44 -10.24
N SER A 336 -6.12 9.26 -9.67
CA SER A 336 -5.25 8.89 -8.55
C SER A 336 -6.07 8.60 -7.28
N SER A 337 -7.08 9.42 -6.98
CA SER A 337 -7.96 9.20 -5.83
C SER A 337 -8.75 7.90 -5.94
N LEU A 338 -9.32 7.62 -7.13
CA LEU A 338 -10.02 6.35 -7.40
C LEU A 338 -9.08 5.15 -7.30
N TYR A 339 -7.85 5.29 -7.81
CA TYR A 339 -6.82 4.26 -7.68
C TYR A 339 -6.52 3.94 -6.22
N ILE A 340 -6.26 4.95 -5.38
CA ILE A 340 -5.94 4.76 -3.95
C ILE A 340 -7.12 4.11 -3.22
N ALA A 341 -8.35 4.59 -3.44
CA ALA A 341 -9.54 4.03 -2.80
C ALA A 341 -9.75 2.56 -3.20
N LEU A 342 -9.63 2.24 -4.49
CA LEU A 342 -9.81 0.88 -4.98
C LEU A 342 -8.64 -0.04 -4.59
N PHE A 343 -7.41 0.49 -4.49
CA PHE A 343 -6.24 -0.25 -4.00
C PHE A 343 -6.47 -0.74 -2.56
N ASN A 344 -6.91 0.14 -1.67
CA ASN A 344 -7.25 -0.22 -0.29
C ASN A 344 -8.45 -1.18 -0.21
N LEU A 345 -9.48 -0.97 -1.03
CA LEU A 345 -10.61 -1.90 -1.12
C LEU A 345 -10.15 -3.29 -1.57
N ALA A 346 -9.25 -3.35 -2.55
CA ALA A 346 -8.68 -4.61 -3.03
C ALA A 346 -7.83 -5.33 -1.97
N ILE A 347 -7.04 -4.58 -1.17
CA ILE A 347 -6.34 -5.14 0.01
C ILE A 347 -7.35 -5.79 0.96
N SER A 348 -8.40 -5.06 1.28
CA SER A 348 -9.44 -5.54 2.21
C SER A 348 -10.14 -6.80 1.69
N CYS A 349 -10.65 -6.76 0.46
CA CYS A 349 -11.36 -7.88 -0.16
C CYS A 349 -10.45 -9.10 -0.32
N GLY A 350 -9.21 -8.89 -0.78
CA GLY A 350 -8.23 -9.97 -0.96
C GLY A 350 -7.89 -10.65 0.36
N SER A 351 -7.52 -9.87 1.37
CA SER A 351 -7.17 -10.40 2.68
C SER A 351 -8.34 -11.10 3.38
N LEU A 352 -9.57 -10.56 3.25
CA LEU A 352 -10.79 -11.19 3.77
C LEU A 352 -11.08 -12.52 3.07
N ALA A 353 -11.08 -12.51 1.73
CA ALA A 353 -11.29 -13.73 0.94
C ALA A 353 -10.23 -14.79 1.26
N GLY A 354 -8.95 -14.37 1.35
CA GLY A 354 -7.86 -15.23 1.77
C GLY A 354 -8.07 -15.84 3.15
N GLY A 355 -8.55 -15.06 4.10
CA GLY A 355 -8.87 -15.55 5.45
C GLY A 355 -9.93 -16.65 5.46
N LEU A 356 -11.01 -16.43 4.71
CA LEU A 356 -12.09 -17.42 4.57
C LEU A 356 -11.59 -18.73 3.93
N VAL A 357 -10.77 -18.60 2.87
CA VAL A 357 -10.20 -19.77 2.19
C VAL A 357 -9.19 -20.50 3.07
N VAL A 358 -8.34 -19.78 3.81
CA VAL A 358 -7.35 -20.40 4.71
C VAL A 358 -8.03 -21.21 5.82
N ASP A 359 -9.09 -20.67 6.41
CA ASP A 359 -9.82 -21.36 7.50
C ASP A 359 -10.61 -22.59 7.02
N THR A 360 -11.04 -22.63 5.75
CA THR A 360 -11.84 -23.72 5.19
C THR A 360 -11.04 -24.72 4.35
N GLY A 361 -10.08 -24.22 3.57
CA GLY A 361 -9.34 -25.02 2.58
C GLY A 361 -7.83 -25.05 2.82
N GLY A 362 -7.31 -24.24 3.73
CA GLY A 362 -5.90 -24.17 4.05
C GLY A 362 -5.07 -23.28 3.11
N LEU A 363 -3.78 -23.15 3.44
CA LEU A 363 -2.85 -22.22 2.78
C LEU A 363 -2.58 -22.56 1.31
N THR A 364 -2.53 -23.84 0.96
CA THR A 364 -2.28 -24.31 -0.41
C THR A 364 -3.42 -23.90 -1.35
N ILE A 365 -4.67 -24.15 -0.95
CA ILE A 365 -5.86 -23.76 -1.73
C ILE A 365 -5.92 -22.24 -1.87
N ASN A 366 -5.64 -21.53 -0.79
CA ASN A 366 -5.58 -20.07 -0.84
C ASN A 366 -4.54 -19.54 -1.86
N GLY A 367 -3.34 -20.10 -1.88
CA GLY A 367 -2.31 -19.74 -2.87
C GLY A 367 -2.73 -20.04 -4.30
N VAL A 368 -3.37 -21.19 -4.55
CA VAL A 368 -3.87 -21.56 -5.88
C VAL A 368 -4.97 -20.58 -6.34
N LEU A 369 -5.96 -20.30 -5.50
CA LEU A 369 -7.03 -19.35 -5.84
C LEU A 369 -6.50 -17.92 -6.04
N SER A 370 -5.56 -17.49 -5.23
CA SER A 370 -4.87 -16.20 -5.40
C SER A 370 -4.17 -16.12 -6.76
N GLY A 371 -3.43 -17.19 -7.12
CA GLY A 371 -2.79 -17.31 -8.43
C GLY A 371 -3.78 -17.28 -9.58
N MET A 372 -4.96 -17.90 -9.44
CA MET A 372 -6.03 -17.84 -10.46
C MET A 372 -6.57 -16.41 -10.65
N VAL A 373 -6.75 -15.64 -9.57
CA VAL A 373 -7.15 -14.22 -9.65
C VAL A 373 -6.11 -13.40 -10.41
N LEU A 374 -4.82 -13.66 -10.17
CA LEU A 374 -3.71 -12.99 -10.87
C LEU A 374 -3.65 -13.42 -12.35
N LEU A 375 -3.90 -14.68 -12.68
CA LEU A 375 -4.01 -15.16 -14.06
C LEU A 375 -5.22 -14.54 -14.77
N LEU A 376 -6.34 -14.31 -14.09
CA LEU A 376 -7.48 -13.60 -14.64
C LEU A 376 -7.12 -12.17 -15.04
N ALA A 377 -6.36 -11.45 -14.18
CA ALA A 377 -5.84 -10.12 -14.52
C ALA A 377 -4.96 -10.17 -15.78
N LEU A 378 -4.07 -11.16 -15.88
CA LEU A 378 -3.24 -11.39 -17.07
C LEU A 378 -4.09 -11.67 -18.33
N ALA A 379 -5.09 -12.54 -18.22
CA ALA A 379 -5.97 -12.88 -19.34
C ALA A 379 -6.76 -11.67 -19.85
N ILE A 380 -7.31 -10.85 -18.95
CA ILE A 380 -7.99 -9.60 -19.29
C ILE A 380 -7.03 -8.65 -20.01
N LEU A 381 -5.82 -8.50 -19.51
CA LEU A 381 -4.81 -7.62 -20.09
C LEU A 381 -4.38 -8.09 -21.50
N ILE A 382 -4.24 -9.40 -21.73
CA ILE A 382 -3.89 -9.96 -23.04
C ILE A 382 -5.03 -9.80 -24.06
N ARG A 383 -6.28 -10.00 -23.64
CA ARG A 383 -7.46 -9.92 -24.53
C ARG A 383 -7.83 -8.48 -24.92
N THR A 384 -7.47 -7.48 -24.11
CA THR A 384 -7.75 -6.07 -24.44
C THR A 384 -6.89 -5.61 -25.60
N ARG A 385 -7.51 -5.26 -26.75
CA ARG A 385 -6.80 -4.85 -27.98
C ARG A 385 -6.10 -3.49 -27.80
N PRO A 386 -4.94 -3.25 -28.48
CA PRO A 386 -4.20 -1.98 -28.42
C PRO A 386 -5.01 -0.76 -28.92
N GLN A 387 -5.99 -0.97 -29.80
CA GLN A 387 -6.82 0.07 -30.40
C GLN A 387 -7.69 0.85 -29.39
N ALA A 388 -8.05 0.26 -28.25
CA ALA A 388 -8.74 0.97 -27.18
C ALA A 388 -7.86 2.09 -26.55
N LEU A 389 -6.57 2.14 -26.88
CA LEU A 389 -5.61 3.15 -26.40
C LEU A 389 -5.30 4.24 -27.46
N ALA A 390 -5.64 4.04 -28.72
CA ALA A 390 -5.24 4.94 -29.82
C ALA A 390 -6.32 5.93 -30.29
N THR A 391 -7.59 5.70 -29.98
CA THR A 391 -8.70 6.44 -30.59
C THR A 391 -8.92 7.85 -30.02
N ALA A 392 -8.29 8.24 -28.93
CA ALA A 392 -8.42 9.59 -28.37
C ALA A 392 -7.41 10.60 -28.98
N ALA A 393 -6.30 10.15 -29.56
CA ALA A 393 -5.32 11.04 -30.19
C ALA A 393 -5.72 11.52 -31.59
N LYS A 394 -6.77 10.96 -32.19
CA LYS A 394 -7.26 11.34 -33.53
C LYS A 394 -8.52 12.21 -33.54
N ALA A 395 -9.15 12.43 -32.41
CA ALA A 395 -10.35 13.27 -32.32
C ALA A 395 -10.05 14.78 -32.15
N ASP A 396 -8.82 15.16 -31.84
CA ASP A 396 -8.40 16.53 -31.56
C ASP A 396 -7.51 17.15 -32.66
N SER A 397 -7.46 16.58 -33.85
CA SER A 397 -6.90 17.33 -34.98
C SER A 397 -8.00 18.25 -35.54
N PRO A 398 -7.83 19.59 -35.53
CA PRO A 398 -8.75 20.49 -36.20
C PRO A 398 -8.79 20.14 -37.69
N PRO A 399 -9.97 20.22 -38.36
CA PRO A 399 -10.06 20.04 -39.79
C PRO A 399 -9.23 21.15 -40.47
N GLY A 400 -8.29 20.71 -41.33
CA GLY A 400 -7.43 21.59 -42.12
C GLY A 400 -8.20 22.39 -43.17
#